data_5da11e5063025cba53cc743318c103c9
#
_entry.id   5da11e5063025cba53cc743318c103c9
#
_cell.length_a   1.000
_cell.length_b   1.000
_cell.length_c   1.000
_cell.angle_alpha   90.00
_cell.angle_beta   90.00
_cell.angle_gamma   90.00
#
_symmetry.space_group_name_H-M   'P 1'
#
loop_
_entity.id
_entity.type
_entity.pdbx_description
1 polymer ?
#
loop_
_entity_poly.entity_id
_entity_poly.type
_entity_poly.pdbx_seq_one_letter_code
_entity_poly.pdbx_strand_id
1 'polypeptide(L)'
;MNLEVRWVEDLLTLERERSISKAAEKRFISQSAFTRRIQQIEEMIGAEVIIRNNKNNIEFTDIGRILLVMSKNIEKQVEETAKLIKNIKNETESTIRFCVVHSLASGFLTTFLKKFPTLIRDLKIEIVATNSGEGLSLLKEGACDFMICYADKSNIRKVGDDILSGIKIAETVIVPVSATEPDHSPKHTIQSNFALLAYSKHAYLRKLVDQLIEGKLVYKTLYETDNATNLKELVLQGLGVAWIPKINVEEDLAAGKLVILDQQ
;
A
#
# COMPACT_ATOMS: atom_id res chain seq x y z
N MET A 1 -29.40 5.24 -5.66
CA MET A 1 -29.05 6.47 -4.91
C MET A 1 -28.44 7.45 -5.89
N ASN A 2 -29.02 8.62 -6.07
CA ASN A 2 -28.55 9.60 -7.07
C ASN A 2 -27.91 10.79 -6.33
N LEU A 3 -26.64 10.62 -5.91
CA LEU A 3 -25.87 11.64 -5.19
C LEU A 3 -25.37 12.72 -6.14
N GLU A 4 -25.71 13.98 -5.86
CA GLU A 4 -25.19 15.10 -6.62
C GLU A 4 -23.84 15.58 -6.04
N VAL A 5 -22.87 15.86 -6.88
CA VAL A 5 -21.52 16.32 -6.47
C VAL A 5 -21.57 17.55 -5.54
N ARG A 6 -22.54 18.46 -5.74
CA ARG A 6 -22.72 19.64 -4.88
C ARG A 6 -23.01 19.28 -3.40
N TRP A 7 -23.58 18.11 -3.13
CA TRP A 7 -23.86 17.67 -1.76
C TRP A 7 -22.60 17.26 -1.00
N VAL A 8 -21.61 16.76 -1.72
CA VAL A 8 -20.28 16.48 -1.15
C VAL A 8 -19.70 17.75 -0.55
N GLU A 9 -19.69 18.83 -1.32
CA GLU A 9 -19.17 20.12 -0.87
C GLU A 9 -20.03 20.72 0.27
N ASP A 10 -21.35 20.58 0.21
CA ASP A 10 -22.26 21.08 1.24
C ASP A 10 -22.02 20.36 2.59
N LEU A 11 -21.88 19.02 2.58
CA LEU A 11 -21.57 18.23 3.78
C LEU A 11 -20.21 18.57 4.38
N LEU A 12 -19.16 18.68 3.55
CA LEU A 12 -17.82 19.03 3.99
C LEU A 12 -17.76 20.47 4.53
N THR A 13 -18.47 21.40 3.91
CA THR A 13 -18.56 22.78 4.40
C THR A 13 -19.29 22.84 5.73
N LEU A 14 -20.39 22.07 5.89
CA LEU A 14 -21.12 22.00 7.15
C LEU A 14 -20.29 21.36 8.28
N GLU A 15 -19.45 20.36 7.97
CA GLU A 15 -18.53 19.78 8.95
C GLU A 15 -17.52 20.81 9.45
N ARG A 16 -16.95 21.62 8.56
CA ARG A 16 -15.98 22.65 8.92
C ARG A 16 -16.60 23.79 9.74
N GLU A 17 -17.75 24.27 9.30
CA GLU A 17 -18.37 25.47 9.90
C GLU A 17 -19.23 25.17 11.14
N ARG A 18 -19.70 23.94 11.30
CA ARG A 18 -20.60 23.52 12.38
C ARG A 18 -21.86 24.39 12.54
N SER A 19 -22.22 25.17 11.52
CA SER A 19 -23.31 26.12 11.52
C SER A 19 -23.91 26.21 10.12
N ILE A 20 -25.24 26.06 10.00
CA ILE A 20 -25.97 26.18 8.73
C ILE A 20 -25.80 27.57 8.12
N SER A 21 -25.88 28.62 8.95
CA SER A 21 -25.74 30.01 8.45
C SER A 21 -24.35 30.26 7.87
N LYS A 22 -23.29 29.85 8.58
CA LYS A 22 -21.91 30.01 8.11
C LYS A 22 -21.63 29.13 6.89
N ALA A 23 -22.13 27.90 6.88
CA ALA A 23 -21.99 27.02 5.73
C ALA A 23 -22.70 27.58 4.49
N ALA A 24 -23.91 28.13 4.62
CA ALA A 24 -24.63 28.79 3.56
C ALA A 24 -23.86 29.98 3.00
N GLU A 25 -23.29 30.82 3.87
CA GLU A 25 -22.44 31.94 3.49
C GLU A 25 -21.21 31.49 2.67
N LYS A 26 -20.49 30.45 3.16
CA LYS A 26 -19.34 29.86 2.47
C LYS A 26 -19.70 29.23 1.12
N ARG A 27 -20.92 28.74 0.98
CA ARG A 27 -21.45 28.16 -0.26
C ARG A 27 -22.13 29.20 -1.17
N PHE A 28 -22.11 30.48 -0.79
CA PHE A 28 -22.72 31.59 -1.52
C PHE A 28 -24.22 31.39 -1.83
N ILE A 29 -24.96 30.83 -0.88
CA ILE A 29 -26.43 30.64 -0.96
C ILE A 29 -27.12 31.11 0.30
N SER A 30 -28.46 31.27 0.24
CA SER A 30 -29.24 31.61 1.43
C SER A 30 -29.28 30.44 2.41
N GLN A 31 -29.43 30.75 3.71
CA GLN A 31 -29.57 29.74 4.77
C GLN A 31 -30.75 28.80 4.50
N SER A 32 -31.89 29.32 3.99
CA SER A 32 -33.04 28.52 3.63
C SER A 32 -32.75 27.54 2.50
N ALA A 33 -32.00 27.97 1.49
CA ALA A 33 -31.58 27.11 0.40
C ALA A 33 -30.63 26.01 0.87
N PHE A 34 -29.67 26.34 1.76
CA PHE A 34 -28.75 25.36 2.33
C PHE A 34 -29.51 24.32 3.18
N THR A 35 -30.45 24.78 4.04
CA THR A 35 -31.30 23.90 4.85
C THR A 35 -32.07 22.92 3.97
N ARG A 36 -32.66 23.44 2.86
CA ARG A 36 -33.44 22.60 1.92
C ARG A 36 -32.54 21.53 1.26
N ARG A 37 -31.30 21.85 0.94
CA ARG A 37 -30.33 20.88 0.37
C ARG A 37 -30.00 19.75 1.37
N ILE A 38 -29.79 20.09 2.64
CA ILE A 38 -29.58 19.06 3.68
C ILE A 38 -30.84 18.18 3.81
N GLN A 39 -32.04 18.77 3.80
CA GLN A 39 -33.30 18.00 3.84
C GLN A 39 -33.41 17.07 2.62
N GLN A 40 -33.03 17.52 1.42
CA GLN A 40 -33.04 16.67 0.23
C GLN A 40 -32.08 15.48 0.35
N ILE A 41 -30.92 15.66 0.99
CA ILE A 41 -29.99 14.56 1.30
C ILE A 41 -30.66 13.57 2.27
N GLU A 42 -31.29 14.07 3.34
CA GLU A 42 -31.97 13.27 4.35
C GLU A 42 -33.14 12.49 3.75
N GLU A 43 -33.97 13.13 2.92
CA GLU A 43 -35.06 12.49 2.20
C GLU A 43 -34.58 11.37 1.27
N MET A 44 -33.51 11.61 0.53
CA MET A 44 -32.96 10.61 -0.39
C MET A 44 -32.35 9.42 0.35
N ILE A 45 -31.71 9.67 1.49
CA ILE A 45 -31.10 8.61 2.32
C ILE A 45 -32.19 7.89 3.14
N GLY A 46 -33.29 8.54 3.42
CA GLY A 46 -34.37 8.05 4.29
C GLY A 46 -34.02 8.12 5.79
N ALA A 47 -33.06 8.98 6.17
CA ALA A 47 -32.64 9.13 7.55
C ALA A 47 -32.05 10.52 7.81
N GLU A 48 -32.09 10.97 9.06
CA GLU A 48 -31.44 12.22 9.49
C GLU A 48 -29.92 12.11 9.38
N VAL A 49 -29.31 13.13 8.79
CA VAL A 49 -27.85 13.27 8.61
C VAL A 49 -27.24 14.15 9.69
N ILE A 50 -28.02 15.11 10.21
CA ILE A 50 -27.57 16.03 11.26
C ILE A 50 -28.52 16.05 12.44
N ILE A 51 -27.95 16.26 13.64
CA ILE A 51 -28.69 16.53 14.89
C ILE A 51 -28.66 18.03 15.12
N ARG A 52 -29.83 18.63 15.26
CA ARG A 52 -29.98 20.06 15.48
C ARG A 52 -30.07 20.34 16.99
N ASN A 53 -28.95 20.20 17.70
CA ASN A 53 -28.87 20.56 19.13
C ASN A 53 -28.61 22.05 19.24
N ASN A 54 -29.62 22.83 19.71
CA ASN A 54 -29.50 24.29 19.99
C ASN A 54 -28.80 25.14 18.92
N LYS A 55 -29.28 26.37 18.75
CA LYS A 55 -29.05 27.31 17.62
C LYS A 55 -27.61 27.45 17.03
N ASN A 56 -26.56 26.86 17.63
CA ASN A 56 -25.19 27.15 17.23
C ASN A 56 -24.24 25.93 17.15
N ASN A 57 -24.71 24.70 17.33
CA ASN A 57 -23.82 23.54 17.18
C ASN A 57 -24.54 22.39 16.47
N ILE A 58 -24.04 22.07 15.26
CA ILE A 58 -24.56 20.96 14.46
C ILE A 58 -23.64 19.77 14.65
N GLU A 59 -24.24 18.66 15.01
CA GLU A 59 -23.60 17.36 15.11
C GLU A 59 -24.09 16.44 14.01
N PHE A 60 -23.21 15.61 13.48
CA PHE A 60 -23.58 14.59 12.51
C PHE A 60 -24.03 13.32 13.21
N THR A 61 -25.11 12.71 12.69
CA THR A 61 -25.54 11.36 13.08
C THR A 61 -24.51 10.33 12.64
N ASP A 62 -24.63 9.07 13.04
CA ASP A 62 -23.74 8.00 12.55
C ASP A 62 -23.85 7.84 11.03
N ILE A 63 -25.07 7.98 10.47
CA ILE A 63 -25.29 8.00 9.02
C ILE A 63 -24.60 9.21 8.39
N GLY A 64 -24.72 10.39 9.00
CA GLY A 64 -24.03 11.60 8.57
C GLY A 64 -22.52 11.45 8.57
N ARG A 65 -21.93 10.75 9.55
CA ARG A 65 -20.49 10.45 9.60
C ARG A 65 -20.04 9.53 8.46
N ILE A 66 -20.86 8.52 8.12
CA ILE A 66 -20.59 7.67 6.95
C ILE A 66 -20.56 8.50 5.66
N LEU A 67 -21.54 9.39 5.48
CA LEU A 67 -21.59 10.30 4.33
C LEU A 67 -20.41 11.27 4.29
N LEU A 68 -19.94 11.74 5.44
CA LEU A 68 -18.72 12.57 5.52
C LEU A 68 -17.48 11.82 5.08
N VAL A 69 -17.30 10.56 5.51
CA VAL A 69 -16.18 9.72 5.06
C VAL A 69 -16.21 9.53 3.54
N MET A 70 -17.39 9.22 3.00
CA MET A 70 -17.58 9.12 1.55
C MET A 70 -17.26 10.46 0.84
N SER A 71 -17.74 11.57 1.39
CA SER A 71 -17.51 12.91 0.81
C SER A 71 -16.02 13.28 0.78
N LYS A 72 -15.27 12.98 1.85
CA LYS A 72 -13.80 13.16 1.90
C LYS A 72 -13.07 12.32 0.88
N ASN A 73 -13.50 11.08 0.67
CA ASN A 73 -12.91 10.22 -0.35
C ASN A 73 -13.15 10.75 -1.77
N ILE A 74 -14.37 11.25 -2.05
CA ILE A 74 -14.70 11.87 -3.35
C ILE A 74 -13.88 13.14 -3.57
N GLU A 75 -13.80 14.06 -2.56
CA GLU A 75 -12.98 15.29 -2.63
C GLU A 75 -11.52 14.93 -2.95
N LYS A 76 -10.95 13.96 -2.25
CA LYS A 76 -9.57 13.48 -2.47
C LYS A 76 -9.37 12.96 -3.90
N GLN A 77 -10.28 12.13 -4.41
CA GLN A 77 -10.21 11.60 -5.77
C GLN A 77 -10.28 12.71 -6.84
N VAL A 78 -11.13 13.71 -6.64
CA VAL A 78 -11.24 14.86 -7.55
C VAL A 78 -9.93 15.66 -7.54
N GLU A 79 -9.35 15.93 -6.36
CA GLU A 79 -8.08 16.63 -6.24
C GLU A 79 -6.91 15.87 -6.90
N GLU A 80 -6.84 14.57 -6.68
CA GLU A 80 -5.82 13.69 -7.27
C GLU A 80 -5.96 13.66 -8.80
N THR A 81 -7.18 13.54 -9.31
CA THR A 81 -7.46 13.59 -10.75
C THR A 81 -7.07 14.95 -11.35
N ALA A 82 -7.39 16.05 -10.67
CA ALA A 82 -7.00 17.40 -11.12
C ALA A 82 -5.47 17.58 -11.15
N LYS A 83 -4.76 17.02 -10.16
CA LYS A 83 -3.27 16.99 -10.15
C LYS A 83 -2.72 16.18 -11.33
N LEU A 84 -3.30 15.01 -11.63
CA LEU A 84 -2.91 14.19 -12.78
C LEU A 84 -3.10 14.94 -14.10
N ILE A 85 -4.25 15.59 -14.30
CA ILE A 85 -4.52 16.41 -15.49
C ILE A 85 -3.52 17.57 -15.62
N LYS A 86 -3.20 18.22 -14.47
CA LYS A 86 -2.21 19.30 -14.45
C LYS A 86 -0.80 18.80 -14.79
N ASN A 87 -0.43 17.62 -14.29
CA ASN A 87 0.85 16.99 -14.59
C ASN A 87 0.96 16.65 -16.08
N ILE A 88 -0.07 16.05 -16.69
CA ILE A 88 -0.11 15.78 -18.14
C ILE A 88 0.06 17.06 -18.96
N LYS A 89 -0.50 18.19 -18.52
CA LYS A 89 -0.37 19.47 -19.22
C LYS A 89 1.00 20.13 -19.05
N ASN A 90 1.70 19.86 -17.93
CA ASN A 90 3.00 20.45 -17.59
C ASN A 90 4.19 19.56 -17.93
N GLU A 91 3.98 18.34 -18.45
CA GLU A 91 5.05 17.40 -18.79
C GLU A 91 5.85 17.86 -20.02
N THR A 92 6.83 18.73 -19.77
CA THR A 92 8.02 18.88 -20.61
C THR A 92 9.14 17.91 -20.20
N GLU A 93 9.04 17.26 -19.03
CA GLU A 93 9.99 16.22 -18.56
C GLU A 93 9.27 14.89 -18.51
N SER A 94 9.75 13.91 -19.26
CA SER A 94 9.26 12.54 -19.25
C SER A 94 9.56 11.90 -17.90
N THR A 95 8.61 11.92 -16.97
CA THR A 95 8.72 11.28 -15.66
C THR A 95 8.02 9.93 -15.69
N ILE A 96 8.71 8.86 -15.26
CA ILE A 96 8.13 7.53 -15.03
C ILE A 96 8.04 7.29 -13.53
N ARG A 97 6.85 6.94 -13.04
CA ARG A 97 6.57 6.67 -11.63
C ARG A 97 6.42 5.17 -11.40
N PHE A 98 7.26 4.63 -10.55
CA PHE A 98 7.19 3.23 -10.14
C PHE A 98 6.67 3.10 -8.72
N CYS A 99 5.61 2.29 -8.51
CA CYS A 99 5.29 1.72 -7.22
C CYS A 99 6.02 0.38 -7.08
N VAL A 100 6.81 0.21 -6.04
CA VAL A 100 7.63 -0.99 -5.88
C VAL A 100 7.49 -1.50 -4.45
N VAL A 101 7.27 -2.80 -4.27
CA VAL A 101 7.26 -3.36 -2.92
C VAL A 101 8.62 -3.17 -2.27
N HIS A 102 8.63 -2.78 -0.98
CA HIS A 102 9.81 -2.34 -0.24
C HIS A 102 11.05 -3.22 -0.48
N SER A 103 10.90 -4.53 -0.43
CA SER A 103 12.00 -5.47 -0.59
C SER A 103 12.59 -5.52 -2.01
N LEU A 104 11.84 -5.13 -3.03
CA LEU A 104 12.33 -5.05 -4.41
C LEU A 104 12.89 -3.68 -4.75
N ALA A 105 12.50 -2.63 -4.03
CA ALA A 105 12.96 -1.27 -4.27
C ALA A 105 14.46 -1.10 -3.97
N SER A 106 14.96 -1.70 -2.90
CA SER A 106 16.36 -1.55 -2.44
C SER A 106 17.36 -2.46 -3.16
N GLY A 107 16.94 -3.58 -3.70
CA GLY A 107 17.84 -4.55 -4.34
C GLY A 107 17.58 -4.71 -5.84
N PHE A 108 16.47 -5.35 -6.17
CA PHE A 108 16.13 -5.73 -7.54
C PHE A 108 16.01 -4.53 -8.48
N LEU A 109 15.26 -3.48 -8.09
CA LEU A 109 14.99 -2.33 -8.97
C LEU A 109 16.30 -1.64 -9.40
N THR A 110 17.21 -1.41 -8.48
CA THR A 110 18.49 -0.76 -8.77
C THR A 110 19.29 -1.54 -9.81
N THR A 111 19.34 -2.87 -9.67
CA THR A 111 20.01 -3.75 -10.62
C THR A 111 19.27 -3.84 -11.95
N PHE A 112 17.95 -3.86 -11.92
CA PHE A 112 17.10 -3.86 -13.10
C PHE A 112 17.27 -2.59 -13.93
N LEU A 113 17.23 -1.42 -13.31
CA LEU A 113 17.40 -0.14 -13.99
C LEU A 113 18.78 0.02 -14.62
N LYS A 114 19.84 -0.51 -14.02
CA LYS A 114 21.20 -0.51 -14.60
C LYS A 114 21.28 -1.21 -15.96
N LYS A 115 20.34 -2.08 -16.30
CA LYS A 115 20.29 -2.74 -17.62
C LYS A 115 19.81 -1.82 -18.75
N PHE A 116 19.30 -0.64 -18.43
CA PHE A 116 18.74 0.32 -19.40
C PHE A 116 19.41 1.70 -19.30
N PRO A 117 20.74 1.78 -19.44
CA PRO A 117 21.49 3.02 -19.17
C PRO A 117 21.13 4.18 -20.12
N THR A 118 20.69 3.89 -21.34
CA THR A 118 20.30 4.91 -22.33
C THR A 118 18.90 5.46 -22.05
N LEU A 119 17.95 4.63 -21.63
CA LEU A 119 16.59 5.05 -21.30
C LEU A 119 16.52 5.93 -20.04
N ILE A 120 17.45 5.70 -19.09
CA ILE A 120 17.46 6.40 -17.80
C ILE A 120 18.04 7.82 -17.92
N ARG A 121 18.86 8.10 -18.93
CA ARG A 121 19.53 9.42 -19.06
C ARG A 121 18.54 10.55 -19.29
N ASP A 122 17.47 10.28 -20.01
CA ASP A 122 16.52 11.30 -20.48
C ASP A 122 15.16 11.26 -19.75
N LEU A 123 15.08 10.40 -18.70
CA LEU A 123 13.84 10.17 -17.95
C LEU A 123 14.06 10.46 -16.47
N LYS A 124 13.17 11.25 -15.90
CA LYS A 124 13.04 11.34 -14.44
C LYS A 124 12.32 10.10 -13.92
N ILE A 125 12.93 9.38 -12.99
CA ILE A 125 12.34 8.20 -12.37
C ILE A 125 11.95 8.56 -10.93
N GLU A 126 10.67 8.41 -10.62
CA GLU A 126 10.15 8.52 -9.26
C GLU A 126 9.81 7.12 -8.75
N ILE A 127 10.26 6.80 -7.53
CA ILE A 127 10.03 5.49 -6.90
C ILE A 127 9.26 5.70 -5.61
N VAL A 128 8.09 5.07 -5.51
CA VAL A 128 7.28 4.98 -4.31
C VAL A 128 7.40 3.56 -3.77
N ALA A 129 8.13 3.39 -2.67
CA ALA A 129 8.21 2.10 -1.98
C ALA A 129 6.93 1.89 -1.15
N THR A 130 6.26 0.76 -1.34
CA THR A 130 4.94 0.50 -0.78
C THR A 130 4.71 -1.01 -0.54
N ASN A 131 3.57 -1.38 0.02
CA ASN A 131 3.11 -2.76 0.04
C ASN A 131 2.27 -3.10 -1.20
N SER A 132 2.02 -4.40 -1.43
CA SER A 132 1.34 -4.84 -2.66
C SER A 132 -0.10 -4.31 -2.79
N GLY A 133 -0.85 -4.17 -1.68
CA GLY A 133 -2.23 -3.69 -1.70
C GLY A 133 -2.31 -2.20 -2.03
N GLU A 134 -1.52 -1.40 -1.34
CA GLU A 134 -1.44 0.05 -1.55
C GLU A 134 -0.89 0.38 -2.94
N GLY A 135 0.19 -0.31 -3.39
CA GLY A 135 0.75 -0.11 -4.72
C GLY A 135 -0.25 -0.40 -5.85
N LEU A 136 -1.08 -1.43 -5.68
CA LEU A 136 -2.15 -1.73 -6.66
C LEU A 136 -3.22 -0.62 -6.70
N SER A 137 -3.57 -0.04 -5.55
CA SER A 137 -4.48 1.11 -5.48
C SER A 137 -3.89 2.33 -6.20
N LEU A 138 -2.63 2.68 -5.90
CA LEU A 138 -1.92 3.78 -6.56
C LEU A 138 -1.83 3.59 -8.09
N LEU A 139 -1.62 2.35 -8.54
CA LEU A 139 -1.59 2.04 -9.98
C LEU A 139 -2.98 2.22 -10.62
N LYS A 140 -4.04 1.73 -9.98
CA LYS A 140 -5.43 1.88 -10.47
C LYS A 140 -5.89 3.34 -10.48
N GLU A 141 -5.43 4.13 -9.53
CA GLU A 141 -5.70 5.57 -9.42
C GLU A 141 -4.86 6.41 -10.39
N GLY A 142 -3.92 5.80 -11.12
CA GLY A 142 -3.01 6.51 -12.03
C GLY A 142 -1.96 7.37 -11.30
N ALA A 143 -1.75 7.15 -10.01
CA ALA A 143 -0.72 7.83 -9.23
C ALA A 143 0.69 7.28 -9.51
N CYS A 144 0.80 6.09 -10.10
CA CYS A 144 2.02 5.55 -10.69
C CYS A 144 1.75 4.89 -12.04
N ASP A 145 2.79 4.78 -12.88
CA ASP A 145 2.71 4.26 -14.24
C ASP A 145 2.96 2.74 -14.26
N PHE A 146 3.81 2.26 -13.36
CA PHE A 146 4.18 0.86 -13.23
C PHE A 146 4.21 0.42 -11.78
N MET A 147 3.88 -0.85 -11.55
CA MET A 147 4.05 -1.49 -10.26
C MET A 147 4.95 -2.73 -10.39
N ILE A 148 5.96 -2.84 -9.51
CA ILE A 148 6.83 -4.02 -9.40
C ILE A 148 6.53 -4.72 -8.07
N CYS A 149 6.04 -5.95 -8.15
CA CYS A 149 5.67 -6.74 -6.98
C CYS A 149 5.96 -8.22 -7.19
N TYR A 150 5.90 -8.99 -6.09
CA TYR A 150 5.87 -10.45 -6.18
C TYR A 150 4.50 -10.92 -6.63
N ALA A 151 4.49 -11.94 -7.46
CA ALA A 151 3.28 -12.64 -7.85
C ALA A 151 3.53 -14.15 -7.93
N ASP A 152 2.58 -14.94 -7.51
CA ASP A 152 2.54 -16.37 -7.79
C ASP A 152 1.64 -16.67 -8.99
N LYS A 153 1.67 -17.92 -9.47
CA LYS A 153 0.88 -18.36 -10.63
C LYS A 153 -0.63 -18.13 -10.45
N SER A 154 -1.13 -18.06 -9.21
CA SER A 154 -2.54 -17.87 -8.92
C SER A 154 -2.95 -16.40 -8.94
N ASN A 155 -2.02 -15.48 -8.64
CA ASN A 155 -2.27 -14.05 -8.56
C ASN A 155 -2.05 -13.32 -9.89
N ILE A 156 -1.18 -13.81 -10.77
CA ILE A 156 -0.97 -13.23 -12.11
C ILE A 156 -2.30 -13.15 -12.90
N ARG A 157 -3.20 -14.13 -12.70
CA ARG A 157 -4.53 -14.12 -13.33
C ARG A 157 -5.53 -13.17 -12.66
N LYS A 158 -5.33 -12.79 -11.38
CA LYS A 158 -6.23 -11.90 -10.63
C LYS A 158 -5.90 -10.42 -10.79
N VAL A 159 -4.69 -10.09 -11.24
CA VAL A 159 -4.27 -8.70 -11.55
C VAL A 159 -4.89 -8.21 -12.87
N GLY A 160 -5.37 -9.14 -13.71
CA GLY A 160 -6.06 -8.83 -14.96
C GLY A 160 -7.55 -8.51 -14.77
N ASP A 161 -7.87 -7.38 -14.13
CA ASP A 161 -9.05 -6.61 -14.51
C ASP A 161 -8.76 -6.01 -15.89
N ASP A 162 -9.79 -5.77 -16.72
CA ASP A 162 -9.66 -5.26 -18.11
C ASP A 162 -8.78 -4.00 -18.28
N ILE A 163 -8.32 -3.42 -17.17
CA ILE A 163 -7.57 -2.15 -17.08
C ILE A 163 -6.06 -2.37 -16.89
N LEU A 164 -5.62 -3.48 -16.25
CA LEU A 164 -4.23 -3.73 -15.90
C LEU A 164 -3.70 -4.99 -16.59
N SER A 165 -2.49 -4.92 -17.14
CA SER A 165 -1.76 -6.07 -17.66
C SER A 165 -0.47 -6.29 -16.87
N GLY A 166 -0.12 -7.56 -16.64
CA GLY A 166 1.10 -7.93 -15.93
C GLY A 166 2.06 -8.69 -16.83
N ILE A 167 3.35 -8.37 -16.74
CA ILE A 167 4.43 -9.11 -17.37
C ILE A 167 5.40 -9.65 -16.32
N LYS A 168 5.89 -10.88 -16.54
CA LYS A 168 6.93 -11.45 -15.70
C LYS A 168 8.28 -10.91 -16.13
N ILE A 169 8.98 -10.20 -15.22
CA ILE A 169 10.29 -9.61 -15.48
C ILE A 169 11.45 -10.40 -14.84
N ALA A 170 11.18 -11.21 -13.83
CA ALA A 170 12.15 -12.09 -13.19
C ALA A 170 11.46 -13.25 -12.44
N GLU A 171 12.24 -14.21 -11.98
CA GLU A 171 11.83 -15.25 -11.05
C GLU A 171 12.75 -15.26 -9.83
N THR A 172 12.20 -15.56 -8.66
CA THR A 172 12.94 -15.80 -7.43
C THR A 172 12.28 -16.92 -6.62
N VAL A 173 13.01 -17.49 -5.71
CA VAL A 173 12.52 -18.51 -4.77
C VAL A 173 12.64 -17.96 -3.35
N ILE A 174 11.79 -18.40 -2.44
CA ILE A 174 11.89 -18.10 -1.01
C ILE A 174 12.78 -19.17 -0.38
N VAL A 175 13.83 -18.73 0.32
CA VAL A 175 14.81 -19.61 0.95
C VAL A 175 14.93 -19.33 2.44
N PRO A 176 15.09 -20.36 3.30
CA PRO A 176 15.43 -20.18 4.70
C PRO A 176 16.89 -19.79 4.83
N VAL A 177 17.16 -18.72 5.57
CA VAL A 177 18.52 -18.21 5.77
C VAL A 177 18.86 -18.03 7.24
N SER A 178 20.13 -18.27 7.56
CA SER A 178 20.77 -17.99 8.84
C SER A 178 22.03 -17.19 8.63
N ALA A 179 22.43 -16.40 9.63
CA ALA A 179 23.80 -15.89 9.68
C ALA A 179 24.79 -17.04 9.76
N THR A 180 26.04 -16.77 9.35
CA THR A 180 27.15 -17.71 9.47
C THR A 180 27.99 -17.43 10.72
N GLU A 181 28.56 -18.48 11.28
CA GLU A 181 29.65 -18.41 12.25
C GLU A 181 30.99 -18.15 11.52
N PRO A 182 32.10 -17.85 12.23
CA PRO A 182 33.40 -17.63 11.63
C PRO A 182 33.94 -18.79 10.79
N ASP A 183 33.49 -20.01 11.05
CA ASP A 183 33.82 -21.23 10.31
C ASP A 183 32.90 -21.48 9.11
N HIS A 184 32.03 -20.51 8.75
CA HIS A 184 30.99 -20.59 7.73
C HIS A 184 29.85 -21.58 7.99
N SER A 185 29.78 -22.19 9.18
CA SER A 185 28.62 -22.99 9.56
C SER A 185 27.40 -22.09 9.85
N PRO A 186 26.17 -22.61 9.73
CA PRO A 186 24.98 -21.85 10.08
C PRO A 186 24.88 -21.62 11.59
N LYS A 187 24.65 -20.37 12.01
CA LYS A 187 24.43 -20.00 13.41
C LYS A 187 23.15 -20.60 13.99
N HIS A 188 22.13 -20.77 13.17
CA HIS A 188 20.85 -21.38 13.52
C HIS A 188 20.49 -22.48 12.52
N THR A 189 19.77 -23.49 12.98
CA THR A 189 19.25 -24.58 12.15
C THR A 189 17.72 -24.66 12.26
N ILE A 190 17.08 -25.37 11.33
CA ILE A 190 15.63 -25.59 11.32
C ILE A 190 15.24 -27.01 11.76
N GLN A 191 16.18 -27.81 12.21
CA GLN A 191 15.97 -29.20 12.62
C GLN A 191 15.39 -29.35 14.05
N SER A 192 15.40 -28.29 14.85
CA SER A 192 14.86 -28.24 16.21
C SER A 192 14.05 -26.96 16.40
N ASN A 193 13.47 -26.77 17.59
CA ASN A 193 12.78 -25.52 17.91
C ASN A 193 13.71 -24.31 17.73
N PHE A 194 13.42 -23.46 16.76
CA PHE A 194 14.24 -22.30 16.40
C PHE A 194 13.48 -20.98 16.53
N ALA A 195 14.22 -19.88 16.60
CA ALA A 195 13.68 -18.53 16.56
C ALA A 195 13.32 -18.14 15.12
N LEU A 196 12.03 -18.01 14.85
CA LEU A 196 11.52 -17.55 13.56
C LEU A 196 11.41 -16.02 13.56
N LEU A 197 12.04 -15.39 12.57
CA LEU A 197 11.82 -14.00 12.20
C LEU A 197 10.80 -13.97 11.06
N ALA A 198 9.56 -13.58 11.36
CA ALA A 198 8.42 -13.81 10.50
C ALA A 198 7.96 -12.55 9.77
N TYR A 199 7.26 -12.72 8.67
CA TYR A 199 6.45 -11.65 8.10
C TYR A 199 5.19 -11.45 8.95
N SER A 200 4.72 -10.19 9.03
CA SER A 200 3.43 -9.86 9.65
C SER A 200 2.26 -10.52 8.90
N LYS A 201 1.15 -10.74 9.59
CA LYS A 201 -0.02 -11.48 9.07
C LYS A 201 -0.60 -10.91 7.76
N HIS A 202 -0.42 -9.62 7.52
CA HIS A 202 -0.94 -8.93 6.33
C HIS A 202 0.05 -8.89 5.16
N ALA A 203 1.31 -9.29 5.37
CA ALA A 203 2.30 -9.30 4.31
C ALA A 203 2.02 -10.40 3.29
N TYR A 204 2.20 -10.09 2.00
CA TYR A 204 2.03 -11.05 0.90
C TYR A 204 2.92 -12.29 1.09
N LEU A 205 4.18 -12.08 1.45
CA LEU A 205 5.15 -13.16 1.61
C LEU A 205 4.83 -14.08 2.81
N ARG A 206 4.07 -13.60 3.82
CA ARG A 206 3.65 -14.41 4.96
C ARG A 206 2.89 -15.67 4.51
N LYS A 207 1.92 -15.51 3.62
CA LYS A 207 1.11 -16.64 3.13
C LYS A 207 1.94 -17.71 2.44
N LEU A 208 2.96 -17.29 1.69
CA LEU A 208 3.85 -18.19 0.98
C LEU A 208 4.78 -18.92 1.95
N VAL A 209 5.30 -18.23 2.96
CA VAL A 209 6.14 -18.82 4.00
C VAL A 209 5.36 -19.79 4.86
N ASP A 210 4.15 -19.43 5.30
CA ASP A 210 3.30 -20.32 6.11
C ASP A 210 3.03 -21.67 5.40
N GLN A 211 2.77 -21.66 4.10
CA GLN A 211 2.62 -22.90 3.30
C GLN A 211 3.88 -23.78 3.28
N LEU A 212 5.05 -23.19 3.47
CA LEU A 212 6.32 -23.93 3.52
C LEU A 212 6.59 -24.54 4.88
N ILE A 213 6.22 -23.86 5.98
CA ILE A 213 6.69 -24.20 7.32
C ILE A 213 5.58 -24.68 8.28
N GLU A 214 4.33 -24.24 8.10
CA GLU A 214 3.23 -24.53 9.04
C GLU A 214 2.91 -26.03 9.06
N GLY A 215 2.85 -26.60 10.26
CA GLY A 215 2.65 -28.03 10.47
C GLY A 215 3.83 -28.93 10.10
N LYS A 216 4.94 -28.36 9.61
CA LYS A 216 6.14 -29.12 9.19
C LYS A 216 7.35 -28.86 10.10
N LEU A 217 7.44 -27.66 10.66
CA LEU A 217 8.58 -27.23 11.46
C LEU A 217 8.12 -26.77 12.85
N VAL A 218 8.99 -26.91 13.84
CA VAL A 218 8.74 -26.45 15.21
C VAL A 218 9.55 -25.19 15.46
N TYR A 219 8.87 -24.07 15.69
CA TYR A 219 9.50 -22.76 15.87
C TYR A 219 8.78 -21.89 16.89
N LYS A 220 9.48 -20.90 17.40
CA LYS A 220 8.91 -19.79 18.18
C LYS A 220 9.12 -18.50 17.41
N THR A 221 8.04 -17.80 17.05
CA THR A 221 8.14 -16.48 16.46
C THR A 221 8.75 -15.50 17.44
N LEU A 222 9.87 -14.90 17.08
CA LEU A 222 10.59 -13.92 17.87
C LEU A 222 10.28 -12.49 17.43
N TYR A 223 10.07 -12.29 16.13
CA TYR A 223 9.87 -10.97 15.54
C TYR A 223 8.91 -11.03 14.36
N GLU A 224 8.12 -9.99 14.15
CA GLU A 224 7.24 -9.85 12.99
C GLU A 224 7.40 -8.50 12.32
N THR A 225 7.52 -8.47 10.99
CA THR A 225 7.58 -7.27 10.14
C THR A 225 7.00 -7.58 8.76
N ASP A 226 6.54 -6.58 8.05
CA ASP A 226 6.09 -6.69 6.65
C ASP A 226 7.22 -6.55 5.63
N ASN A 227 8.44 -6.21 6.08
CA ASN A 227 9.58 -5.87 5.23
C ASN A 227 10.69 -6.93 5.27
N ALA A 228 10.95 -7.56 4.11
CA ALA A 228 12.01 -8.57 3.96
C ALA A 228 13.42 -8.01 4.24
N THR A 229 13.65 -6.71 3.99
CA THR A 229 14.95 -6.08 4.29
C THR A 229 15.19 -6.04 5.80
N ASN A 230 14.17 -5.72 6.60
CA ASN A 230 14.27 -5.76 8.05
C ASN A 230 14.54 -7.18 8.56
N LEU A 231 13.86 -8.20 7.99
CA LEU A 231 14.13 -9.59 8.34
C LEU A 231 15.58 -9.97 8.03
N LYS A 232 16.09 -9.58 6.86
CA LYS A 232 17.50 -9.82 6.47
C LYS A 232 18.47 -9.24 7.49
N GLU A 233 18.27 -7.97 7.88
CA GLU A 233 19.13 -7.33 8.87
C GLU A 233 19.12 -8.05 10.22
N LEU A 234 17.95 -8.51 10.69
CA LEU A 234 17.86 -9.29 11.93
C LEU A 234 18.54 -10.66 11.82
N VAL A 235 18.44 -11.32 10.66
CA VAL A 235 19.21 -12.56 10.41
C VAL A 235 20.69 -12.30 10.43
N LEU A 236 21.18 -11.25 9.78
CA LEU A 236 22.61 -10.86 9.77
C LEU A 236 23.15 -10.58 11.18
N GLN A 237 22.30 -10.06 12.10
CA GLN A 237 22.63 -9.93 13.51
C GLN A 237 22.61 -11.27 14.27
N GLY A 238 22.26 -12.36 13.61
CA GLY A 238 22.23 -13.69 14.21
C GLY A 238 21.08 -13.91 15.21
N LEU A 239 19.93 -13.22 15.03
CA LEU A 239 18.80 -13.31 15.94
C LEU A 239 17.87 -14.50 15.68
N GLY A 240 17.99 -15.15 14.52
CA GLY A 240 17.14 -16.29 14.17
C GLY A 240 17.20 -16.64 12.70
N VAL A 241 16.19 -17.37 12.26
CA VAL A 241 16.00 -17.80 10.86
C VAL A 241 14.83 -17.05 10.23
N ALA A 242 14.98 -16.68 8.97
CA ALA A 242 13.88 -16.12 8.17
C ALA A 242 13.82 -16.79 6.79
N TRP A 243 12.60 -16.86 6.22
CA TRP A 243 12.38 -17.21 4.82
C TRP A 243 12.32 -15.95 3.98
N ILE A 244 13.32 -15.73 3.16
CA ILE A 244 13.49 -14.47 2.39
C ILE A 244 13.60 -14.81 0.91
N PRO A 245 13.02 -14.00 -0.01
CA PRO A 245 13.27 -14.18 -1.44
C PRO A 245 14.77 -14.11 -1.75
N LYS A 246 15.30 -15.10 -2.45
CA LYS A 246 16.73 -15.26 -2.72
C LYS A 246 17.36 -14.00 -3.32
N ILE A 247 16.62 -13.31 -4.18
CA ILE A 247 17.06 -12.06 -4.81
C ILE A 247 17.41 -10.94 -3.81
N ASN A 248 16.89 -11.00 -2.58
CA ASN A 248 17.17 -10.02 -1.53
C ASN A 248 18.42 -10.34 -0.69
N VAL A 249 18.94 -11.56 -0.80
CA VAL A 249 20.05 -12.09 0.00
C VAL A 249 21.24 -12.55 -0.83
N GLU A 250 21.19 -12.45 -2.16
CA GLU A 250 22.24 -12.94 -3.07
C GLU A 250 23.62 -12.36 -2.76
N GLU A 251 23.71 -11.07 -2.48
CA GLU A 251 24.98 -10.41 -2.14
C GLU A 251 25.55 -10.92 -0.81
N ASP A 252 24.69 -11.10 0.20
CA ASP A 252 25.11 -11.57 1.52
C ASP A 252 25.44 -13.06 1.52
N LEU A 253 24.77 -13.86 0.67
CA LEU A 253 25.13 -15.26 0.42
C LEU A 253 26.50 -15.34 -0.28
N ALA A 254 26.72 -14.54 -1.32
CA ALA A 254 27.99 -14.50 -2.03
C ALA A 254 29.16 -14.01 -1.14
N ALA A 255 28.87 -13.11 -0.20
CA ALA A 255 29.82 -12.61 0.78
C ALA A 255 30.07 -13.59 1.95
N GLY A 256 29.35 -14.72 2.00
CA GLY A 256 29.47 -15.72 3.09
C GLY A 256 28.91 -15.23 4.44
N LYS A 257 28.12 -14.14 4.47
CA LYS A 257 27.50 -13.62 5.69
C LYS A 257 26.23 -14.38 6.06
N LEU A 258 25.55 -14.88 5.04
CA LEU A 258 24.35 -15.72 5.18
C LEU A 258 24.60 -17.08 4.53
N VAL A 259 23.84 -18.07 5.01
CA VAL A 259 23.79 -19.42 4.44
C VAL A 259 22.33 -19.85 4.29
N ILE A 260 22.04 -20.54 3.20
CA ILE A 260 20.72 -21.18 3.00
C ILE A 260 20.72 -22.48 3.81
N LEU A 261 19.65 -22.67 4.58
CA LEU A 261 19.47 -23.87 5.37
C LEU A 261 18.77 -24.96 4.53
N ASP A 262 19.29 -26.19 4.60
CA ASP A 262 18.67 -27.33 3.91
C ASP A 262 17.33 -27.67 4.57
N GLN A 263 16.28 -27.72 3.76
CA GLN A 263 15.00 -28.33 4.11
C GLN A 263 15.13 -29.82 3.77
N GLN A 264 15.49 -30.64 4.76
CA GLN A 264 15.42 -32.08 4.62
C GLN A 264 13.98 -32.59 4.69
#